data_f1638118923bd6d493c3f5269108b353
#
_entry.id   f1638118923bd6d493c3f5269108b353
#
_cell.length_a   1.000
_cell.length_b   1.000
_cell.length_c   1.000
_cell.angle_alpha   90.00
_cell.angle_beta   90.00
_cell.angle_gamma   90.00
#
_symmetry.space_group_name_H-M   'P 1'
#
loop_
_entity.id
_entity.type
_entity.pdbx_description
1 polymer ?
#
loop_
_entity_poly.entity_id
_entity_poly.type
_entity_poly.pdbx_seq_one_letter_code
_entity_poly.pdbx_strand_id
1 'polypeptide(L)'
;MPHWLTLMIESLPSLLWAGLLFTVPLTILSFAFGLALGFGAALTRLFAPGPFATAVRFYVWIFRGTPLLVQLFLIFYGLPSVGIVLDAFPAALIGFSLNVGAYTSEIIRAVLASVPKGQWEAAYSVGMTWVEAMGRIILPQAARVAVPPLSNTFIALVKDTSLAAAITVPELFRAGQRIVATTYEPLILYVEVALIYLVLSSVLSSLQVRVEKRLSRYGGYLEAAA
;
A
#
# COMPACT_ATOMS: atom_id res chain seq x y z
N MET A 1 -24.18 -18.19 -28.08
CA MET A 1 -23.03 -17.33 -27.72
C MET A 1 -21.75 -18.14 -27.85
N PRO A 2 -20.58 -17.55 -28.14
CA PRO A 2 -19.30 -18.26 -28.11
C PRO A 2 -19.03 -18.79 -26.69
N HIS A 3 -18.45 -19.98 -26.58
CA HIS A 3 -18.17 -20.64 -25.29
C HIS A 3 -17.41 -19.73 -24.29
N TRP A 4 -16.40 -19.02 -24.76
CA TRP A 4 -15.60 -18.13 -23.92
C TRP A 4 -16.44 -16.99 -23.30
N LEU A 5 -17.42 -16.46 -24.03
CA LEU A 5 -18.28 -15.38 -23.52
C LEU A 5 -19.25 -15.88 -22.45
N THR A 6 -19.82 -17.09 -22.66
CA THR A 6 -20.69 -17.71 -21.66
C THR A 6 -19.92 -17.96 -20.36
N LEU A 7 -18.70 -18.52 -20.45
CA LEU A 7 -17.86 -18.78 -19.29
C LEU A 7 -17.53 -17.48 -18.51
N MET A 8 -17.15 -16.40 -19.21
CA MET A 8 -16.87 -15.10 -18.56
C MET A 8 -18.11 -14.51 -17.88
N ILE A 9 -19.30 -14.62 -18.47
CA ILE A 9 -20.54 -14.14 -17.85
C ILE A 9 -20.89 -14.95 -16.59
N GLU A 10 -20.67 -16.25 -16.61
CA GLU A 10 -20.95 -17.14 -15.47
C GLU A 10 -19.93 -16.99 -14.33
N SER A 11 -18.65 -16.74 -14.63
CA SER A 11 -17.59 -16.56 -13.64
C SER A 11 -17.59 -15.17 -12.99
N LEU A 12 -17.98 -14.14 -13.74
CA LEU A 12 -17.89 -12.72 -13.33
C LEU A 12 -18.49 -12.44 -11.93
N PRO A 13 -19.71 -12.91 -11.56
CA PRO A 13 -20.26 -12.62 -10.24
C PRO A 13 -19.39 -13.15 -9.10
N SER A 14 -18.85 -14.37 -9.24
CA SER A 14 -18.02 -14.99 -8.21
C SER A 14 -16.67 -14.30 -8.08
N LEU A 15 -16.07 -13.86 -9.19
CA LEU A 15 -14.81 -13.09 -9.21
C LEU A 15 -15.01 -11.72 -8.56
N LEU A 16 -16.07 -10.99 -8.92
CA LEU A 16 -16.38 -9.69 -8.34
C LEU A 16 -16.67 -9.81 -6.84
N TRP A 17 -17.38 -10.85 -6.42
CA TRP A 17 -17.67 -11.10 -5.01
C TRP A 17 -16.39 -11.37 -4.20
N ALA A 18 -15.49 -12.20 -4.71
CA ALA A 18 -14.19 -12.45 -4.08
C ALA A 18 -13.35 -11.17 -4.01
N GLY A 19 -13.35 -10.36 -5.08
CA GLY A 19 -12.70 -9.05 -5.10
C GLY A 19 -13.24 -8.11 -4.03
N LEU A 20 -14.55 -8.01 -3.92
CA LEU A 20 -15.21 -7.12 -2.96
C LEU A 20 -15.01 -7.56 -1.50
N LEU A 21 -15.08 -8.85 -1.21
CA LEU A 21 -15.00 -9.37 0.17
C LEU A 21 -13.58 -9.56 0.68
N PHE A 22 -12.61 -9.79 -0.20
CA PHE A 22 -11.24 -10.11 0.22
C PHE A 22 -10.20 -9.14 -0.34
N THR A 23 -10.15 -8.91 -1.66
CA THR A 23 -9.15 -8.02 -2.28
C THR A 23 -9.28 -6.59 -1.75
N VAL A 24 -10.49 -6.02 -1.78
CA VAL A 24 -10.73 -4.63 -1.36
C VAL A 24 -10.47 -4.43 0.15
N PRO A 25 -11.03 -5.24 1.06
CA PRO A 25 -10.74 -5.09 2.49
C PRO A 25 -9.26 -5.33 2.82
N LEU A 26 -8.63 -6.32 2.22
CA LEU A 26 -7.21 -6.59 2.43
C LEU A 26 -6.36 -5.40 2.01
N THR A 27 -6.64 -4.80 0.84
CA THR A 27 -5.95 -3.59 0.38
C THR A 27 -6.12 -2.43 1.34
N ILE A 28 -7.37 -2.10 1.71
CA ILE A 28 -7.66 -0.93 2.54
C ILE A 28 -7.04 -1.09 3.93
N LEU A 29 -7.23 -2.24 4.57
CA LEU A 29 -6.71 -2.49 5.91
C LEU A 29 -5.18 -2.53 5.92
N SER A 30 -4.57 -3.25 4.97
CA SER A 30 -3.11 -3.31 4.86
C SER A 30 -2.49 -1.95 4.60
N PHE A 31 -3.12 -1.14 3.75
CA PHE A 31 -2.64 0.22 3.50
C PHE A 31 -2.79 1.12 4.73
N ALA A 32 -3.92 1.07 5.42
CA ALA A 32 -4.15 1.88 6.62
C ALA A 32 -3.15 1.55 7.74
N PHE A 33 -2.98 0.25 8.06
CA PHE A 33 -2.00 -0.18 9.05
C PHE A 33 -0.56 0.08 8.59
N GLY A 34 -0.26 -0.19 7.31
CA GLY A 34 1.05 0.08 6.74
C GLY A 34 1.39 1.57 6.73
N LEU A 35 0.43 2.45 6.42
CA LEU A 35 0.65 3.89 6.47
C LEU A 35 0.91 4.38 7.91
N ALA A 36 0.16 3.87 8.89
CA ALA A 36 0.39 4.19 10.31
C ALA A 36 1.78 3.73 10.78
N LEU A 37 2.17 2.50 10.45
CA LEU A 37 3.51 1.96 10.73
C LEU A 37 4.60 2.77 10.04
N GLY A 38 4.40 3.09 8.76
CA GLY A 38 5.36 3.86 7.97
C GLY A 38 5.54 5.28 8.48
N PHE A 39 4.47 5.94 8.92
CA PHE A 39 4.54 7.25 9.55
C PHE A 39 5.32 7.19 10.87
N GLY A 40 5.01 6.26 11.76
CA GLY A 40 5.77 6.04 13.00
C GLY A 40 7.24 5.72 12.75
N ALA A 41 7.53 4.85 11.78
CA ALA A 41 8.87 4.50 11.38
C ALA A 41 9.66 5.70 10.81
N ALA A 42 9.03 6.53 9.99
CA ALA A 42 9.67 7.73 9.46
C ALA A 42 10.02 8.74 10.56
N LEU A 43 9.09 9.01 11.48
CA LEU A 43 9.33 9.91 12.62
C LEU A 43 10.43 9.36 13.55
N THR A 44 10.40 8.06 13.85
CA THR A 44 11.44 7.43 14.67
C THR A 44 12.82 7.60 14.04
N ARG A 45 12.95 7.41 12.73
CA ARG A 45 14.25 7.55 12.04
C ARG A 45 14.75 8.98 11.97
N LEU A 46 13.86 9.97 11.95
CA LEU A 46 14.23 11.38 11.87
C LEU A 46 14.54 11.99 13.25
N PHE A 47 13.81 11.56 14.29
CA PHE A 47 13.79 12.31 15.55
C PHE A 47 14.11 11.47 16.80
N ALA A 48 14.10 10.14 16.72
CA ALA A 48 14.38 9.30 17.89
C ALA A 48 15.89 9.04 18.09
N PRO A 49 16.30 8.70 19.34
CA PRO A 49 17.67 8.29 19.66
C PRO A 49 18.18 7.12 18.81
N GLY A 50 19.49 7.07 18.60
CA GLY A 50 20.19 6.15 17.71
C GLY A 50 19.76 4.68 17.75
N PRO A 51 19.55 4.02 18.92
CA PRO A 51 19.15 2.62 18.99
C PRO A 51 17.79 2.36 18.34
N PHE A 52 16.78 3.19 18.59
CA PHE A 52 15.44 3.06 17.99
C PHE A 52 15.47 3.32 16.48
N ALA A 53 16.19 4.37 16.05
CA ALA A 53 16.37 4.66 14.63
C ALA A 53 17.10 3.51 13.91
N THR A 54 18.03 2.81 14.59
CA THR A 54 18.75 1.67 14.03
C THR A 54 17.83 0.45 13.89
N ALA A 55 17.00 0.16 14.89
CA ALA A 55 16.02 -0.93 14.81
C ALA A 55 15.03 -0.73 13.67
N VAL A 56 14.52 0.50 13.49
CA VAL A 56 13.62 0.82 12.39
C VAL A 56 14.35 0.75 11.04
N ARG A 57 15.62 1.19 10.93
CA ARG A 57 16.42 1.00 9.71
C ARG A 57 16.57 -0.47 9.34
N PHE A 58 16.80 -1.33 10.32
CA PHE A 58 16.91 -2.77 10.13
C PHE A 58 15.58 -3.38 9.64
N TYR A 59 14.46 -3.00 10.25
CA TYR A 59 13.12 -3.38 9.76
C TYR A 59 12.91 -2.99 8.29
N VAL A 60 13.13 -1.71 7.96
CA VAL A 60 12.95 -1.20 6.59
C VAL A 60 13.88 -1.91 5.61
N TRP A 61 15.13 -2.17 6.02
CA TRP A 61 16.10 -2.90 5.20
C TRP A 61 15.63 -4.32 4.88
N ILE A 62 15.13 -5.08 5.87
CA ILE A 62 14.61 -6.44 5.67
C ILE A 62 13.42 -6.41 4.71
N PHE A 63 12.39 -5.64 5.02
CA PHE A 63 11.12 -5.67 4.28
C PHE A 63 11.23 -5.11 2.86
N ARG A 64 12.16 -4.19 2.60
CA ARG A 64 12.44 -3.70 1.24
C ARG A 64 13.48 -4.54 0.50
N GLY A 65 14.29 -5.30 1.20
CA GLY A 65 15.33 -6.15 0.63
C GLY A 65 14.89 -7.58 0.34
N THR A 66 13.69 -7.99 0.75
CA THR A 66 13.18 -9.35 0.53
C THR A 66 11.89 -9.35 -0.30
N PRO A 67 11.63 -10.40 -1.11
CA PRO A 67 10.39 -10.48 -1.88
C PRO A 67 9.15 -10.59 -0.97
N LEU A 68 8.11 -9.84 -1.30
CA LEU A 68 6.85 -9.85 -0.53
C LEU A 68 6.24 -11.27 -0.43
N LEU A 69 6.29 -12.07 -1.50
CA LEU A 69 5.80 -13.45 -1.49
C LEU A 69 6.53 -14.30 -0.42
N VAL A 70 7.84 -14.12 -0.28
CA VAL A 70 8.63 -14.83 0.73
C VAL A 70 8.24 -14.39 2.14
N GLN A 71 7.96 -13.10 2.34
CA GLN A 71 7.46 -12.56 3.62
C GLN A 71 6.12 -13.20 4.00
N LEU A 72 5.19 -13.31 3.04
CA LEU A 72 3.91 -13.99 3.26
C LEU A 72 4.09 -15.46 3.64
N PHE A 73 5.00 -16.17 2.96
CA PHE A 73 5.30 -17.57 3.26
C PHE A 73 5.92 -17.77 4.64
N LEU A 74 6.84 -16.89 5.04
CA LEU A 74 7.43 -16.93 6.38
C LEU A 74 6.38 -16.71 7.47
N ILE A 75 5.44 -15.79 7.25
CA ILE A 75 4.37 -15.51 8.22
C ILE A 75 3.37 -16.67 8.28
N PHE A 76 2.93 -17.19 7.14
CA PHE A 76 1.87 -18.19 7.11
C PHE A 76 2.35 -19.62 7.34
N TYR A 77 3.46 -20.03 6.71
CA TYR A 77 4.00 -21.38 6.81
C TYR A 77 5.18 -21.49 7.79
N GLY A 78 5.91 -20.39 8.03
CA GLY A 78 7.08 -20.38 8.90
C GLY A 78 6.74 -20.22 10.38
N LEU A 79 5.86 -19.30 10.77
CA LEU A 79 5.52 -19.06 12.17
C LEU A 79 4.91 -20.27 12.91
N PRO A 80 4.16 -21.18 12.27
CA PRO A 80 3.70 -22.40 12.93
C PRO A 80 4.81 -23.26 13.53
N SER A 81 6.03 -23.24 12.97
CA SER A 81 7.18 -23.98 13.52
C SER A 81 7.63 -23.49 14.90
N VAL A 82 7.25 -22.25 15.27
CA VAL A 82 7.51 -21.66 16.60
C VAL A 82 6.22 -21.52 17.44
N GLY A 83 5.14 -22.22 17.04
CA GLY A 83 3.88 -22.29 17.78
C GLY A 83 2.88 -21.17 17.49
N ILE A 84 3.14 -20.29 16.52
CA ILE A 84 2.22 -19.20 16.13
C ILE A 84 1.49 -19.59 14.86
N VAL A 85 0.22 -19.94 14.98
CA VAL A 85 -0.65 -20.32 13.86
C VAL A 85 -1.61 -19.17 13.57
N LEU A 86 -1.62 -18.68 12.33
CA LEU A 86 -2.48 -17.61 11.87
C LEU A 86 -3.35 -18.11 10.71
N ASP A 87 -4.59 -17.67 10.67
CA ASP A 87 -5.43 -17.83 9.49
C ASP A 87 -4.87 -17.02 8.30
N ALA A 88 -5.20 -17.44 7.09
CA ALA A 88 -4.64 -16.87 5.86
C ALA A 88 -4.85 -15.35 5.72
N PHE A 89 -6.04 -14.84 6.03
CA PHE A 89 -6.34 -13.42 5.91
C PHE A 89 -5.57 -12.55 6.94
N PRO A 90 -5.53 -12.86 8.25
CA PRO A 90 -4.66 -12.18 9.20
C PRO A 90 -3.18 -12.25 8.85
N ALA A 91 -2.69 -13.40 8.38
CA ALA A 91 -1.30 -13.56 7.95
C ALA A 91 -0.97 -12.64 6.77
N ALA A 92 -1.85 -12.59 5.76
CA ALA A 92 -1.75 -11.67 4.64
C ALA A 92 -1.77 -10.21 5.11
N LEU A 93 -2.73 -9.84 5.96
CA LEU A 93 -2.88 -8.49 6.49
C LEU A 93 -1.59 -8.02 7.19
N ILE A 94 -1.00 -8.85 8.04
CA ILE A 94 0.27 -8.55 8.73
C ILE A 94 1.39 -8.37 7.70
N GLY A 95 1.56 -9.31 6.77
CA GLY A 95 2.64 -9.29 5.78
C GLY A 95 2.58 -8.05 4.89
N PHE A 96 1.40 -7.75 4.33
CA PHE A 96 1.22 -6.54 3.53
C PHE A 96 1.39 -5.26 4.35
N SER A 97 0.87 -5.20 5.57
CA SER A 97 1.02 -4.02 6.43
C SER A 97 2.48 -3.72 6.76
N LEU A 98 3.27 -4.73 7.07
CA LEU A 98 4.70 -4.59 7.34
C LEU A 98 5.46 -4.17 6.07
N ASN A 99 5.13 -4.75 4.93
CA ASN A 99 5.76 -4.38 3.65
C ASN A 99 5.42 -2.95 3.27
N VAL A 100 4.13 -2.58 3.23
CA VAL A 100 3.66 -1.22 2.94
C VAL A 100 4.27 -0.22 3.93
N GLY A 101 4.35 -0.57 5.23
CA GLY A 101 4.95 0.27 6.26
C GLY A 101 6.42 0.59 5.98
N ALA A 102 7.18 -0.38 5.51
CA ALA A 102 8.58 -0.17 5.13
C ALA A 102 8.73 0.78 3.93
N TYR A 103 7.91 0.60 2.87
CA TYR A 103 7.94 1.47 1.70
C TYR A 103 7.42 2.88 2.01
N THR A 104 6.29 3.00 2.70
CA THR A 104 5.70 4.31 3.05
C THR A 104 6.58 5.08 4.03
N SER A 105 7.35 4.42 4.90
CA SER A 105 8.31 5.09 5.78
C SER A 105 9.38 5.85 5.00
N GLU A 106 9.88 5.30 3.90
CA GLU A 106 10.85 5.99 3.04
C GLU A 106 10.21 7.16 2.28
N ILE A 107 8.98 6.98 1.78
CA ILE A 107 8.24 8.05 1.11
C ILE A 107 8.06 9.22 2.09
N ILE A 108 7.53 8.95 3.28
CA ILE A 108 7.26 10.00 4.29
C ILE A 108 8.55 10.67 4.73
N ARG A 109 9.62 9.90 4.98
CA ARG A 109 10.93 10.45 5.34
C ARG A 109 11.49 11.37 4.25
N ALA A 110 11.41 10.95 2.98
CA ALA A 110 11.90 11.74 1.85
C ALA A 110 11.11 13.04 1.71
N VAL A 111 9.80 12.98 1.82
CA VAL A 111 8.91 14.13 1.72
C VAL A 111 9.10 15.10 2.87
N LEU A 112 9.23 14.64 4.11
CA LEU A 112 9.53 15.50 5.26
C LEU A 112 10.91 16.18 5.12
N ALA A 113 11.89 15.46 4.59
CA ALA A 113 13.22 16.00 4.34
C ALA A 113 13.27 16.98 3.15
N SER A 114 12.32 16.96 2.25
CA SER A 114 12.23 17.87 1.10
C SER A 114 11.66 19.25 1.45
N VAL A 115 11.03 19.40 2.62
CA VAL A 115 10.50 20.71 3.05
C VAL A 115 11.68 21.65 3.31
N PRO A 116 11.72 22.84 2.69
CA PRO A 116 12.83 23.78 2.83
C PRO A 116 13.12 24.14 4.28
N LYS A 117 14.40 24.19 4.66
CA LYS A 117 14.83 24.57 6.02
C LYS A 117 14.29 25.93 6.47
N GLY A 118 14.16 26.89 5.55
CA GLY A 118 13.57 28.18 5.82
C GLY A 118 12.16 28.15 6.38
N GLN A 119 11.38 27.10 6.09
CA GLN A 119 10.05 26.93 6.69
C GLN A 119 10.13 26.62 8.20
N TRP A 120 11.13 25.83 8.59
CA TRP A 120 11.44 25.56 9.99
C TRP A 120 11.97 26.81 10.70
N GLU A 121 12.91 27.51 10.08
CA GLU A 121 13.52 28.72 10.61
C GLU A 121 12.47 29.81 10.81
N ALA A 122 11.60 30.02 9.83
CA ALA A 122 10.50 30.97 9.92
C ALA A 122 9.52 30.63 11.05
N ALA A 123 9.16 29.35 11.20
CA ALA A 123 8.28 28.89 12.28
C ALA A 123 8.91 29.16 13.66
N TYR A 124 10.19 28.86 13.83
CA TYR A 124 10.90 29.12 15.09
C TYR A 124 11.08 30.62 15.37
N SER A 125 11.26 31.46 14.34
CA SER A 125 11.39 32.91 14.48
C SER A 125 10.12 33.59 15.04
N VAL A 126 8.95 32.99 14.83
CA VAL A 126 7.68 33.46 15.42
C VAL A 126 7.34 32.75 16.73
N GLY A 127 8.31 32.03 17.34
CA GLY A 127 8.16 31.40 18.64
C GLY A 127 7.43 30.05 18.65
N MET A 128 7.22 29.43 17.49
CA MET A 128 6.58 28.08 17.45
C MET A 128 7.48 27.02 18.07
N THR A 129 6.90 26.14 18.85
CA THR A 129 7.53 24.91 19.30
C THR A 129 7.69 23.93 18.13
N TRP A 130 8.56 22.93 18.27
CA TRP A 130 8.73 21.89 17.24
C TRP A 130 7.39 21.22 16.85
N VAL A 131 6.55 20.90 17.85
CA VAL A 131 5.24 20.26 17.62
C VAL A 131 4.31 21.18 16.82
N GLU A 132 4.29 22.45 17.13
CA GLU A 132 3.48 23.44 16.41
C GLU A 132 3.98 23.65 14.98
N ALA A 133 5.30 23.81 14.80
CA ALA A 133 5.93 23.93 13.48
C ALA A 133 5.65 22.67 12.64
N MET A 134 5.86 21.47 13.20
CA MET A 134 5.56 20.21 12.53
C MET A 134 4.09 20.11 12.12
N GLY A 135 3.16 20.34 13.05
CA GLY A 135 1.73 20.11 12.82
C GLY A 135 1.07 21.18 11.94
N ARG A 136 1.47 22.46 12.08
CA ARG A 136 0.80 23.58 11.39
C ARG A 136 1.48 24.00 10.09
N ILE A 137 2.78 23.80 9.95
CA ILE A 137 3.55 24.27 8.80
C ILE A 137 4.09 23.12 7.95
N ILE A 138 4.85 22.21 8.55
CA ILE A 138 5.62 21.21 7.83
C ILE A 138 4.73 20.08 7.32
N LEU A 139 3.94 19.47 8.20
CA LEU A 139 3.10 18.32 7.85
C LEU A 139 2.07 18.61 6.76
N PRO A 140 1.35 19.76 6.75
CA PRO A 140 0.45 20.10 5.65
C PRO A 140 1.13 20.28 4.31
N GLN A 141 2.36 20.81 4.28
CA GLN A 141 3.16 20.92 3.04
C GLN A 141 3.66 19.54 2.59
N ALA A 142 4.24 18.79 3.51
CA ALA A 142 4.71 17.43 3.27
C ALA A 142 3.59 16.50 2.78
N ALA A 143 2.40 16.57 3.36
CA ALA A 143 1.25 15.75 2.97
C ALA A 143 0.87 15.93 1.50
N ARG A 144 0.91 17.15 0.97
CA ARG A 144 0.61 17.41 -0.44
C ARG A 144 1.60 16.71 -1.38
N VAL A 145 2.88 16.74 -1.04
CA VAL A 145 3.95 16.08 -1.82
C VAL A 145 3.90 14.55 -1.65
N ALA A 146 3.40 14.07 -0.50
CA ALA A 146 3.29 12.64 -0.22
C ALA A 146 2.14 11.95 -0.97
N VAL A 147 1.07 12.67 -1.34
CA VAL A 147 -0.13 12.08 -1.95
C VAL A 147 0.16 11.30 -3.23
N PRO A 148 0.90 11.80 -4.24
CA PRO A 148 1.18 11.02 -5.44
C PRO A 148 1.90 9.69 -5.17
N PRO A 149 3.06 9.65 -4.48
CA PRO A 149 3.76 8.39 -4.25
C PRO A 149 2.99 7.43 -3.32
N LEU A 150 2.21 7.93 -2.35
CA LEU A 150 1.37 7.10 -1.51
C LEU A 150 0.20 6.50 -2.29
N SER A 151 -0.43 7.27 -3.19
CA SER A 151 -1.48 6.78 -4.08
C SER A 151 -0.96 5.70 -5.02
N ASN A 152 0.24 5.87 -5.58
CA ASN A 152 0.89 4.85 -6.40
C ASN A 152 1.13 3.56 -5.61
N THR A 153 1.56 3.67 -4.34
CA THR A 153 1.73 2.52 -3.45
C THR A 153 0.39 1.82 -3.18
N PHE A 154 -0.69 2.57 -3.00
CA PHE A 154 -2.04 2.00 -2.83
C PHE A 154 -2.51 1.23 -4.06
N ILE A 155 -2.34 1.82 -5.26
CA ILE A 155 -2.73 1.18 -6.52
C ILE A 155 -1.88 -0.07 -6.82
N ALA A 156 -0.59 -0.05 -6.46
CA ALA A 156 0.27 -1.23 -6.56
C ALA A 156 -0.21 -2.33 -5.62
N LEU A 157 -0.54 -1.99 -4.36
CA LEU A 157 -1.02 -2.92 -3.36
C LEU A 157 -2.29 -3.67 -3.79
N VAL A 158 -3.22 -3.02 -4.50
CA VAL A 158 -4.41 -3.70 -5.06
C VAL A 158 -4.01 -4.90 -5.91
N LYS A 159 -2.97 -4.78 -6.72
CA LYS A 159 -2.48 -5.87 -7.57
C LYS A 159 -1.66 -6.88 -6.77
N ASP A 160 -0.87 -6.41 -5.81
CA ASP A 160 -0.03 -7.25 -4.96
C ASP A 160 -0.85 -8.17 -4.06
N THR A 161 -2.13 -7.83 -3.75
CA THR A 161 -3.02 -8.72 -3.02
C THR A 161 -3.21 -10.08 -3.69
N SER A 162 -3.02 -10.18 -5.01
CA SER A 162 -3.03 -11.45 -5.74
C SER A 162 -1.98 -12.45 -5.22
N LEU A 163 -0.88 -11.99 -4.61
CA LEU A 163 0.12 -12.85 -3.97
C LEU A 163 -0.44 -13.61 -2.76
N ALA A 164 -1.51 -13.10 -2.14
CA ALA A 164 -2.17 -13.77 -1.03
C ALA A 164 -2.87 -15.08 -1.43
N ALA A 165 -3.11 -15.28 -2.73
CA ALA A 165 -3.57 -16.57 -3.27
C ALA A 165 -2.61 -17.71 -2.91
N ALA A 166 -1.30 -17.44 -2.85
CA ALA A 166 -0.27 -18.43 -2.54
C ALA A 166 -0.32 -18.92 -1.08
N ILE A 167 -0.92 -18.14 -0.18
CA ILE A 167 -1.20 -18.51 1.21
C ILE A 167 -2.70 -18.75 1.45
N THR A 168 -3.41 -19.14 0.41
CA THR A 168 -4.80 -19.61 0.41
C THR A 168 -5.88 -18.57 0.70
N VAL A 169 -5.60 -17.27 0.73
CA VAL A 169 -6.64 -16.23 0.84
C VAL A 169 -7.57 -16.31 -0.38
N PRO A 170 -8.89 -16.39 -0.19
CA PRO A 170 -9.86 -16.55 -1.29
C PRO A 170 -10.18 -15.21 -1.98
N GLU A 171 -9.13 -14.43 -2.33
CA GLU A 171 -9.23 -13.17 -3.04
C GLU A 171 -9.50 -13.38 -4.55
N LEU A 172 -9.58 -12.30 -5.32
CA LEU A 172 -9.97 -12.30 -6.74
C LEU A 172 -9.17 -13.29 -7.61
N PHE A 173 -7.83 -13.30 -7.51
CA PHE A 173 -6.98 -14.19 -8.30
C PHE A 173 -7.17 -15.66 -7.88
N ARG A 174 -7.28 -15.92 -6.57
CA ARG A 174 -7.55 -17.27 -6.06
C ARG A 174 -8.92 -17.80 -6.49
N ALA A 175 -9.92 -16.93 -6.55
CA ALA A 175 -11.22 -17.31 -7.10
C ALA A 175 -11.10 -17.74 -8.57
N GLY A 176 -10.36 -16.99 -9.38
CA GLY A 176 -10.06 -17.37 -10.77
C GLY A 176 -9.35 -18.71 -10.86
N GLN A 177 -8.32 -18.96 -10.04
CA GLN A 177 -7.62 -20.26 -9.99
C GLN A 177 -8.56 -21.43 -9.68
N ARG A 178 -9.54 -21.24 -8.78
CA ARG A 178 -10.53 -22.27 -8.44
C ARG A 178 -11.42 -22.62 -9.63
N ILE A 179 -11.86 -21.62 -10.41
CA ILE A 179 -12.69 -21.85 -11.59
C ILE A 179 -11.85 -22.52 -12.69
N VAL A 180 -10.60 -22.09 -12.89
CA VAL A 180 -9.65 -22.76 -13.81
C VAL A 180 -9.51 -24.25 -13.48
N ALA A 181 -9.41 -24.59 -12.19
CA ALA A 181 -9.24 -26.00 -11.77
C ALA A 181 -10.45 -26.90 -12.11
N THR A 182 -11.62 -26.33 -12.35
CA THR A 182 -12.85 -27.07 -12.72
C THR A 182 -13.18 -26.99 -14.21
N THR A 183 -12.81 -25.90 -14.86
CA THR A 183 -13.17 -25.65 -16.27
C THR A 183 -12.04 -26.00 -17.25
N TYR A 184 -10.77 -26.07 -16.78
CA TYR A 184 -9.56 -26.24 -17.58
C TYR A 184 -9.37 -25.15 -18.66
N GLU A 185 -9.88 -23.93 -18.42
CA GLU A 185 -9.82 -22.78 -19.35
C GLU A 185 -8.96 -21.64 -18.78
N PRO A 186 -7.63 -21.83 -18.60
CA PRO A 186 -6.78 -20.85 -17.91
C PRO A 186 -6.66 -19.52 -18.66
N LEU A 187 -6.60 -19.56 -20.01
CA LEU A 187 -6.43 -18.34 -20.80
C LEU A 187 -7.63 -17.40 -20.62
N ILE A 188 -8.84 -17.91 -20.76
CA ILE A 188 -10.08 -17.11 -20.68
C ILE A 188 -10.19 -16.49 -19.28
N LEU A 189 -10.05 -17.30 -18.24
CA LEU A 189 -10.26 -16.86 -16.85
C LEU A 189 -9.15 -15.95 -16.35
N TYR A 190 -7.89 -16.18 -16.71
CA TYR A 190 -6.81 -15.27 -16.31
C TYR A 190 -6.87 -13.94 -17.07
N VAL A 191 -7.35 -13.92 -18.32
CA VAL A 191 -7.64 -12.67 -19.02
C VAL A 191 -8.78 -11.92 -18.32
N GLU A 192 -9.84 -12.60 -17.93
CA GLU A 192 -10.95 -11.99 -17.18
C GLU A 192 -10.49 -11.39 -15.84
N VAL A 193 -9.74 -12.14 -15.05
CA VAL A 193 -9.13 -11.65 -13.80
C VAL A 193 -8.25 -10.44 -14.06
N ALA A 194 -7.41 -10.48 -15.08
CA ALA A 194 -6.53 -9.36 -15.47
C ALA A 194 -7.35 -8.11 -15.86
N LEU A 195 -8.46 -8.28 -16.59
CA LEU A 195 -9.37 -7.19 -16.94
C LEU A 195 -10.02 -6.57 -15.71
N ILE A 196 -10.44 -7.37 -14.73
CA ILE A 196 -11.00 -6.86 -13.47
C ILE A 196 -9.95 -6.02 -12.72
N TYR A 197 -8.71 -6.51 -12.56
CA TYR A 197 -7.63 -5.73 -11.96
C TYR A 197 -7.30 -4.46 -12.75
N LEU A 198 -7.34 -4.52 -14.08
CA LEU A 198 -7.12 -3.37 -14.94
C LEU A 198 -8.19 -2.30 -14.72
N VAL A 199 -9.47 -2.68 -14.66
CA VAL A 199 -10.58 -1.76 -14.36
C VAL A 199 -10.41 -1.14 -12.98
N LEU A 200 -10.17 -1.94 -11.95
CA LEU A 200 -9.93 -1.44 -10.57
C LEU A 200 -8.77 -0.44 -10.52
N SER A 201 -7.63 -0.80 -11.10
CA SER A 201 -6.45 0.06 -11.13
C SER A 201 -6.69 1.34 -11.94
N SER A 202 -7.41 1.27 -13.06
CA SER A 202 -7.74 2.43 -13.90
C SER A 202 -8.68 3.41 -13.19
N VAL A 203 -9.69 2.90 -12.49
CA VAL A 203 -10.59 3.73 -11.67
C VAL A 203 -9.80 4.45 -10.58
N LEU A 204 -8.95 3.73 -9.85
CA LEU A 204 -8.11 4.31 -8.79
C LEU A 204 -7.13 5.34 -9.34
N SER A 205 -6.46 5.06 -10.47
CA SER A 205 -5.57 6.03 -11.13
C SER A 205 -6.31 7.29 -11.57
N SER A 206 -7.53 7.15 -12.07
CA SER A 206 -8.37 8.29 -12.44
C SER A 206 -8.76 9.15 -11.23
N LEU A 207 -9.03 8.50 -10.09
CA LEU A 207 -9.29 9.19 -8.82
C LEU A 207 -8.04 9.90 -8.29
N GLN A 208 -6.88 9.23 -8.37
CA GLN A 208 -5.58 9.82 -8.01
C GLN A 208 -5.34 11.14 -8.76
N VAL A 209 -5.44 11.12 -10.10
CA VAL A 209 -5.24 12.32 -10.93
C VAL A 209 -6.19 13.47 -10.53
N ARG A 210 -7.44 13.15 -10.16
CA ARG A 210 -8.40 14.18 -9.69
C ARG A 210 -7.99 14.77 -8.33
N VAL A 211 -7.50 13.94 -7.41
CA VAL A 211 -7.01 14.39 -6.10
C VAL A 211 -5.77 15.25 -6.28
N GLU A 212 -4.80 14.82 -7.08
CA GLU A 212 -3.57 15.56 -7.38
C GLU A 212 -3.87 16.94 -7.98
N LYS A 213 -4.78 17.01 -8.97
CA LYS A 213 -5.22 18.28 -9.56
C LYS A 213 -5.89 19.23 -8.57
N ARG A 214 -6.58 18.71 -7.57
CA ARG A 214 -7.16 19.55 -6.49
C ARG A 214 -6.07 20.09 -5.57
N LEU A 215 -5.11 19.25 -5.20
CA LEU A 215 -4.01 19.63 -4.30
C LEU A 215 -3.05 20.63 -4.95
N SER A 216 -2.75 20.48 -6.25
CA SER A 216 -1.88 21.40 -6.99
C SER A 216 -2.45 22.82 -7.11
N ARG A 217 -3.78 22.99 -7.18
CA ARG A 217 -4.43 24.32 -7.20
C ARG A 217 -4.18 25.15 -5.95
N TYR A 218 -3.89 24.50 -4.82
CA TYR A 218 -3.55 25.17 -3.56
C TYR A 218 -2.02 25.29 -3.35
N GLY A 219 -1.20 24.80 -4.28
CA GLY A 219 0.26 24.72 -4.18
C GLY A 219 1.05 25.74 -5.02
N GLY A 220 0.37 26.62 -5.76
CA GLY A 220 1.00 27.60 -6.67
C GLY A 220 1.98 28.59 -6.04
N TYR A 221 2.25 28.51 -4.75
CA TYR A 221 3.26 29.32 -4.04
C TYR A 221 4.65 28.67 -3.96
N LEU A 222 4.81 27.40 -4.30
CA LEU A 222 6.11 26.71 -4.18
C LEU A 222 6.94 26.74 -5.48
N GLU A 223 6.30 26.91 -6.63
CA GLU A 223 7.03 27.11 -7.91
C GLU A 223 7.55 28.53 -8.11
N ALA A 224 7.03 29.51 -7.39
CA ALA A 224 7.47 30.91 -7.48
C ALA A 224 8.68 31.22 -6.58
N ALA A 225 9.18 30.25 -5.80
CA ALA A 225 10.27 30.43 -4.84
C ALA A 225 11.52 29.56 -5.18
N ALA A 226 11.53 28.88 -6.32
CA ALA A 226 12.66 28.14 -6.87
C ALA A 226 13.26 28.88 -8.08
#